data_219c9d4f8e6c66dac3e39da3fe0f1ef0
#
_entry.id   219c9d4f8e6c66dac3e39da3fe0f1ef0
#
_cell.length_a   1.000
_cell.length_b   1.000
_cell.length_c   1.000
_cell.angle_alpha   90.00
_cell.angle_beta   90.00
_cell.angle_gamma   90.00
#
_symmetry.space_group_name_H-M   'P 1'
#
loop_
_entity.id
_entity.type
_entity.pdbx_description
1 polymer ?
#
loop_
_entity_poly.entity_id
_entity_poly.type
_entity_poly.pdbx_seq_one_letter_code
_entity_poly.pdbx_strand_id
1 'polypeptide(L)'
;NPDQIAAVEIGDGEAETGPLAASWCSDKFINPIKDGAVLPILQINGFKISNPTILARMSDEELTKYFEGMGWKPYFVSAYNGEGFDGYKDTMEIHEEMAKTMDAAIEDILAIQKHARETGDDSMPQWPMVILRAPKGWTGPKKDLDGNPIENSFRAHQIPIPVAQDDMEHKDMLINWLKSYKPEELFDENGAPVAKVTANTPEGNKRMAMNPITN
;
A
#
# COMPACT_ATOMS: atom_id res chain seq x y z
N ASN A 1 -14.40 -12.92 12.60
CA ASN A 1 -13.95 -14.13 11.92
C ASN A 1 -12.45 -14.35 12.21
N PRO A 2 -12.10 -15.39 12.99
CA PRO A 2 -10.72 -15.60 13.47
C PRO A 2 -9.71 -15.92 12.35
N ASP A 3 -10.19 -16.32 11.18
CA ASP A 3 -9.30 -16.69 10.05
C ASP A 3 -9.18 -15.58 9.00
N GLN A 4 -9.77 -14.42 9.28
CA GLN A 4 -9.72 -13.29 8.35
C GLN A 4 -8.50 -12.43 8.59
N ILE A 5 -7.79 -12.09 7.51
CA ILE A 5 -6.73 -11.09 7.51
C ILE A 5 -7.26 -9.88 6.73
N ALA A 6 -7.30 -8.73 7.37
CA ALA A 6 -7.68 -7.47 6.74
C ALA A 6 -6.42 -6.68 6.37
N ALA A 7 -6.10 -6.61 5.08
CA ALA A 7 -5.04 -5.73 4.59
C ALA A 7 -5.57 -4.29 4.50
N VAL A 8 -4.80 -3.34 5.02
CA VAL A 8 -5.15 -1.91 5.05
C VAL A 8 -4.01 -1.09 4.48
N GLU A 9 -4.23 -0.43 3.36
CA GLU A 9 -3.27 0.51 2.79
C GLU A 9 -3.43 1.89 3.43
N ILE A 10 -2.31 2.48 3.84
CA ILE A 10 -2.25 3.72 4.62
C ILE A 10 -1.17 4.61 4.01
N GLY A 11 -1.54 5.84 3.62
CA GLY A 11 -0.56 6.85 3.19
C GLY A 11 0.20 7.45 4.37
N ASP A 12 1.44 7.85 4.15
CA ASP A 12 2.30 8.44 5.18
C ASP A 12 1.74 9.74 5.79
N GLY A 13 1.06 10.55 5.00
CA GLY A 13 0.39 11.75 5.49
C GLY A 13 -0.75 11.46 6.45
N GLU A 14 -1.51 10.39 6.20
CA GLU A 14 -2.58 9.92 7.09
C GLU A 14 -2.01 9.27 8.34
N ALA A 15 -0.97 8.46 8.17
CA ALA A 15 -0.35 7.67 9.21
C ALA A 15 0.18 8.49 10.38
N GLU A 16 0.59 9.74 10.14
CA GLU A 16 1.16 10.65 11.13
C GLU A 16 0.20 11.70 11.66
N THR A 17 -1.09 11.68 11.27
CA THR A 17 -2.06 12.71 11.63
C THR A 17 -3.35 12.15 12.21
N GLY A 18 -3.94 12.92 13.13
CA GLY A 18 -5.26 12.71 13.68
C GLY A 18 -5.50 11.34 14.31
N PRO A 19 -6.71 10.79 14.13
CA PRO A 19 -7.10 9.52 14.74
C PRO A 19 -6.25 8.33 14.29
N LEU A 20 -5.75 8.34 13.03
CA LEU A 20 -4.94 7.24 12.53
C LEU A 20 -3.58 7.15 13.23
N ALA A 21 -2.95 8.30 13.51
CA ALA A 21 -1.71 8.30 14.29
C ALA A 21 -1.89 7.69 15.71
N ALA A 22 -3.05 7.91 16.32
CA ALA A 22 -3.38 7.33 17.61
C ALA A 22 -3.75 5.83 17.52
N SER A 23 -4.18 5.36 16.35
CA SER A 23 -4.67 3.98 16.17
C SER A 23 -3.54 2.94 16.01
N TRP A 24 -2.30 3.35 15.85
CA TRP A 24 -1.18 2.42 15.71
C TRP A 24 -1.01 1.46 16.90
N CYS A 25 -1.50 1.83 18.09
CA CYS A 25 -1.51 0.96 19.27
C CYS A 25 -2.75 0.07 19.37
N SER A 26 -3.64 0.04 18.37
CA SER A 26 -4.88 -0.73 18.41
C SER A 26 -4.67 -2.24 18.23
N ASP A 27 -3.49 -2.67 17.80
CA ASP A 27 -3.06 -4.06 17.81
C ASP A 27 -3.22 -4.71 19.19
N LYS A 28 -3.13 -3.90 20.27
CA LYS A 28 -3.31 -4.34 21.66
C LYS A 28 -4.72 -4.89 21.97
N PHE A 29 -5.69 -4.66 21.11
CA PHE A 29 -7.03 -5.22 21.22
C PHE A 29 -7.24 -6.50 20.42
N ILE A 30 -6.25 -6.92 19.61
CA ILE A 30 -6.35 -8.14 18.79
C ILE A 30 -5.88 -9.35 19.61
N ASN A 31 -6.83 -10.26 19.90
CA ASN A 31 -6.52 -11.52 20.58
C ASN A 31 -6.10 -12.58 19.54
N PRO A 32 -4.86 -13.13 19.59
CA PRO A 32 -4.36 -14.05 18.58
C PRO A 32 -5.11 -15.40 18.53
N ILE A 33 -5.86 -15.76 19.57
CA ILE A 33 -6.66 -16.99 19.63
C ILE A 33 -8.00 -16.81 18.94
N LYS A 34 -8.70 -15.68 19.22
CA LYS A 34 -10.14 -15.52 18.93
C LYS A 34 -10.41 -14.62 17.74
N ASP A 35 -9.48 -13.70 17.44
CA ASP A 35 -9.68 -12.68 16.42
C ASP A 35 -8.97 -13.03 15.12
N GLY A 36 -9.35 -12.34 14.06
CA GLY A 36 -8.57 -12.26 12.83
C GLY A 36 -7.34 -11.39 13.05
N ALA A 37 -6.71 -10.99 11.96
CA ALA A 37 -5.55 -10.11 11.99
C ALA A 37 -5.73 -8.90 11.07
N VAL A 38 -4.98 -7.84 11.34
CA VAL A 38 -4.83 -6.68 10.47
C VAL A 38 -3.40 -6.66 9.97
N LEU A 39 -3.23 -6.50 8.66
CA LEU A 39 -1.94 -6.28 8.01
C LEU A 39 -1.88 -4.85 7.46
N PRO A 40 -1.27 -3.90 8.20
CA PRO A 40 -1.05 -2.56 7.67
C PRO A 40 0.00 -2.56 6.56
N ILE A 41 -0.28 -1.83 5.48
CA ILE A 41 0.66 -1.54 4.40
C ILE A 41 0.84 -0.03 4.38
N LEU A 42 1.92 0.44 4.98
CA LEU A 42 2.24 1.86 5.04
C LEU A 42 3.01 2.28 3.80
N GLN A 43 2.38 3.08 2.94
CA GLN A 43 3.01 3.66 1.77
C GLN A 43 3.67 5.00 2.13
N ILE A 44 5.00 5.02 2.12
CA ILE A 44 5.79 6.23 2.33
C ILE A 44 6.17 6.82 0.98
N ASN A 45 5.47 7.89 0.58
CA ASN A 45 5.72 8.61 -0.67
C ASN A 45 6.36 9.99 -0.48
N GLY A 46 6.53 10.43 0.75
CA GLY A 46 7.27 11.65 1.10
C GLY A 46 6.42 12.91 1.22
N PHE A 47 5.17 12.93 0.77
CA PHE A 47 4.38 14.14 0.71
C PHE A 47 2.94 13.95 1.19
N LYS A 48 2.45 14.91 1.96
CA LYS A 48 1.02 15.22 2.11
C LYS A 48 0.51 15.88 0.82
N ILE A 49 -0.47 16.77 0.89
CA ILE A 49 -0.93 17.51 -0.29
C ILE A 49 0.23 18.32 -0.91
N SER A 50 0.93 19.11 -0.10
CA SER A 50 2.04 19.98 -0.55
C SER A 50 3.26 19.97 0.36
N ASN A 51 3.14 19.43 1.55
CA ASN A 51 4.20 19.42 2.55
C ASN A 51 4.81 18.02 2.70
N PRO A 52 6.10 17.92 3.04
CA PRO A 52 6.73 16.64 3.33
C PRO A 52 6.14 15.99 4.58
N THR A 53 6.23 14.66 4.65
CA THR A 53 5.82 13.86 5.81
C THR A 53 6.97 13.64 6.77
N ILE A 54 6.67 13.45 8.05
CA ILE A 54 7.66 13.17 9.10
C ILE A 54 8.21 11.75 8.91
N LEU A 55 7.32 10.76 8.68
CA LEU A 55 7.70 9.36 8.52
C LEU A 55 8.66 9.14 7.34
N ALA A 56 8.53 9.92 6.27
CA ALA A 56 9.45 9.84 5.14
C ALA A 56 10.86 10.37 5.43
N ARG A 57 11.03 11.14 6.50
CA ARG A 57 12.33 11.66 6.95
C ARG A 57 13.05 10.74 7.91
N MET A 58 12.38 9.70 8.38
CA MET A 58 12.96 8.68 9.25
C MET A 58 13.72 7.65 8.40
N SER A 59 14.87 7.22 8.88
CA SER A 59 15.57 6.04 8.38
C SER A 59 14.77 4.76 8.63
N ASP A 60 15.12 3.67 7.97
CA ASP A 60 14.46 2.38 8.23
C ASP A 60 14.70 1.89 9.65
N GLU A 61 15.88 2.20 10.23
CA GLU A 61 16.17 1.90 11.64
C GLU A 61 15.26 2.70 12.59
N GLU A 62 15.02 3.98 12.32
CA GLU A 62 14.13 4.82 13.13
C GLU A 62 12.67 4.36 13.01
N LEU A 63 12.21 4.03 11.80
CA LEU A 63 10.87 3.49 11.58
C LEU A 63 10.69 2.13 12.26
N THR A 64 11.71 1.27 12.23
CA THR A 64 11.68 -0.01 12.93
C THR A 64 11.45 0.21 14.42
N LYS A 65 12.27 1.03 15.08
CA LYS A 65 12.12 1.34 16.51
C LYS A 65 10.77 1.98 16.83
N TYR A 66 10.28 2.86 15.94
CA TYR A 66 9.02 3.56 16.12
C TYR A 66 7.84 2.58 16.12
N PHE A 67 7.77 1.67 15.14
CA PHE A 67 6.68 0.72 15.01
C PHE A 67 6.79 -0.49 15.93
N GLU A 68 8.02 -0.97 16.21
CA GLU A 68 8.24 -2.02 17.21
C GLU A 68 7.77 -1.57 18.61
N GLY A 69 8.00 -0.30 18.96
CA GLY A 69 7.52 0.27 20.22
C GLY A 69 5.99 0.28 20.36
N MET A 70 5.27 0.22 19.24
CA MET A 70 3.80 0.14 19.22
C MET A 70 3.27 -1.30 19.06
N GLY A 71 4.14 -2.29 18.82
CA GLY A 71 3.77 -3.69 18.73
C GLY A 71 3.77 -4.27 17.31
N TRP A 72 4.35 -3.56 16.35
CA TRP A 72 4.45 -4.02 14.98
C TRP A 72 5.84 -4.56 14.66
N LYS A 73 5.92 -5.50 13.72
CA LYS A 73 7.15 -6.01 13.11
C LYS A 73 7.22 -5.52 11.66
N PRO A 74 8.00 -4.47 11.36
CA PRO A 74 8.07 -3.90 10.03
C PRO A 74 8.82 -4.80 9.04
N TYR A 75 8.26 -4.97 7.85
CA TYR A 75 8.90 -5.48 6.66
C TYR A 75 9.05 -4.34 5.66
N PHE A 76 10.22 -4.17 5.07
CA PHE A 76 10.49 -3.07 4.15
C PHE A 76 10.52 -3.53 2.71
N VAL A 77 9.87 -2.75 1.84
CA VAL A 77 9.98 -2.83 0.37
C VAL A 77 10.29 -1.43 -0.13
N SER A 78 11.26 -1.30 -1.03
CA SER A 78 11.66 0.00 -1.55
C SER A 78 11.73 0.00 -3.07
N ALA A 79 11.08 0.99 -3.70
CA ALA A 79 11.23 1.27 -5.11
C ALA A 79 12.58 1.93 -5.45
N TYR A 80 13.32 2.36 -4.45
CA TYR A 80 14.60 3.05 -4.64
C TYR A 80 15.78 2.08 -4.58
N ASN A 81 16.86 2.44 -5.29
CA ASN A 81 18.15 1.77 -5.16
C ASN A 81 18.89 2.29 -3.91
N GLY A 82 19.11 1.40 -2.95
CA GLY A 82 19.85 1.73 -1.74
C GLY A 82 19.18 2.76 -0.82
N GLU A 83 19.88 3.14 0.23
CA GLU A 83 19.38 4.05 1.27
C GLU A 83 19.37 5.54 0.84
N GLY A 84 20.10 5.88 -0.22
CA GLY A 84 20.25 7.27 -0.70
C GLY A 84 19.11 7.76 -1.59
N PHE A 85 18.14 6.92 -1.91
CA PHE A 85 17.06 7.23 -2.85
C PHE A 85 17.55 7.63 -4.26
N ASP A 86 18.73 7.17 -4.64
CA ASP A 86 19.36 7.44 -5.92
C ASP A 86 18.90 6.44 -6.98
N GLY A 87 17.93 6.85 -7.78
CA GLY A 87 17.36 6.02 -8.85
C GLY A 87 16.35 5.00 -8.35
N TYR A 88 15.74 4.29 -9.30
CA TYR A 88 14.69 3.31 -9.03
C TYR A 88 15.12 1.92 -9.47
N LYS A 89 14.67 0.92 -8.74
CA LYS A 89 14.73 -0.48 -9.15
C LYS A 89 13.85 -0.72 -10.38
N ASP A 90 14.09 -1.82 -11.07
CA ASP A 90 13.16 -2.30 -12.09
C ASP A 90 11.79 -2.58 -11.49
N THR A 91 10.73 -2.23 -12.22
CA THR A 91 9.35 -2.35 -11.74
C THR A 91 8.99 -3.81 -11.40
N MET A 92 9.45 -4.78 -12.20
CA MET A 92 9.20 -6.20 -11.92
C MET A 92 9.94 -6.67 -10.69
N GLU A 93 11.17 -6.21 -10.46
CA GLU A 93 11.93 -6.50 -9.25
C GLU A 93 11.18 -6.07 -8.00
N ILE A 94 10.59 -4.86 -8.00
CA ILE A 94 9.82 -4.34 -6.87
C ILE A 94 8.54 -5.16 -6.64
N HIS A 95 7.86 -5.56 -7.71
CA HIS A 95 6.67 -6.42 -7.59
C HIS A 95 7.01 -7.78 -7.02
N GLU A 96 8.12 -8.38 -7.42
CA GLU A 96 8.60 -9.65 -6.85
C GLU A 96 9.00 -9.51 -5.38
N GLU A 97 9.69 -8.42 -5.02
CA GLU A 97 10.05 -8.12 -3.64
C GLU A 97 8.80 -7.93 -2.78
N MET A 98 7.81 -7.17 -3.28
CA MET A 98 6.53 -6.98 -2.58
C MET A 98 5.77 -8.29 -2.41
N ALA A 99 5.71 -9.14 -3.43
CA ALA A 99 5.04 -10.45 -3.34
C ALA A 99 5.68 -11.34 -2.27
N LYS A 100 7.01 -11.46 -2.27
CA LYS A 100 7.76 -12.22 -1.25
C LYS A 100 7.55 -11.65 0.16
N THR A 101 7.51 -10.34 0.29
CA THR A 101 7.28 -9.66 1.57
C THR A 101 5.87 -9.89 2.08
N MET A 102 4.87 -9.84 1.20
CA MET A 102 3.47 -10.14 1.56
C MET A 102 3.32 -11.59 2.00
N ASP A 103 3.93 -12.54 1.30
CA ASP A 103 3.93 -13.96 1.68
C ASP A 103 4.55 -14.14 3.07
N ALA A 104 5.73 -13.56 3.34
CA ALA A 104 6.39 -13.64 4.64
C ALA A 104 5.55 -13.02 5.77
N ALA A 105 4.91 -11.88 5.54
CA ALA A 105 4.05 -11.25 6.52
C ALA A 105 2.79 -12.08 6.82
N ILE A 106 2.19 -12.69 5.81
CA ILE A 106 1.04 -13.59 5.98
C ILE A 106 1.45 -14.87 6.72
N GLU A 107 2.59 -15.47 6.37
CA GLU A 107 3.13 -16.64 7.08
C GLU A 107 3.38 -16.36 8.56
N ASP A 108 3.92 -15.18 8.90
CA ASP A 108 4.09 -14.76 10.30
C ASP A 108 2.74 -14.65 11.04
N ILE A 109 1.73 -14.01 10.42
CA ILE A 109 0.39 -13.92 11.01
C ILE A 109 -0.18 -15.30 11.30
N LEU A 110 -0.09 -16.20 10.31
CA LEU A 110 -0.62 -17.56 10.46
C LEU A 110 0.17 -18.36 11.53
N ALA A 111 1.48 -18.15 11.65
CA ALA A 111 2.31 -18.79 12.66
C ALA A 111 1.94 -18.28 14.08
N ILE A 112 1.74 -16.97 14.25
CA ILE A 112 1.29 -16.35 15.50
C ILE A 112 -0.06 -16.94 15.93
N GLN A 113 -1.05 -16.93 15.04
CA GLN A 113 -2.38 -17.45 15.32
C GLN A 113 -2.38 -18.95 15.62
N LYS A 114 -1.60 -19.72 14.85
CA LYS A 114 -1.45 -21.15 15.07
C LYS A 114 -0.87 -21.45 16.46
N HIS A 115 0.26 -20.80 16.79
CA HIS A 115 0.90 -20.98 18.09
C HIS A 115 -0.06 -20.65 19.24
N ALA A 116 -0.71 -19.49 19.18
CA ALA A 116 -1.65 -19.07 20.22
C ALA A 116 -2.81 -20.06 20.41
N ARG A 117 -3.40 -20.57 19.30
CA ARG A 117 -4.53 -21.51 19.34
C ARG A 117 -4.13 -22.89 19.83
N GLU A 118 -2.94 -23.37 19.49
CA GLU A 118 -2.42 -24.69 19.89
C GLU A 118 -1.97 -24.72 21.36
N THR A 119 -1.42 -23.62 21.86
CA THR A 119 -0.85 -23.56 23.23
C THR A 119 -1.77 -22.90 24.25
N GLY A 120 -2.77 -22.12 23.78
CA GLY A 120 -3.59 -21.25 24.65
C GLY A 120 -2.85 -19.99 25.11
N ASP A 121 -1.71 -19.66 24.50
CA ASP A 121 -0.96 -18.43 24.78
C ASP A 121 -1.64 -17.24 24.11
N ASP A 122 -2.24 -16.36 24.90
CA ASP A 122 -2.88 -15.14 24.45
C ASP A 122 -2.02 -13.88 24.69
N SER A 123 -0.74 -14.06 24.93
CA SER A 123 0.21 -12.94 25.05
C SER A 123 0.23 -12.12 23.76
N MET A 124 0.46 -10.81 23.92
CA MET A 124 0.49 -9.88 22.79
C MET A 124 1.71 -10.12 21.89
N PRO A 125 1.51 -10.58 20.64
CA PRO A 125 2.62 -10.71 19.69
C PRO A 125 3.01 -9.36 19.10
N GLN A 126 4.13 -9.32 18.41
CA GLN A 126 4.39 -8.28 17.41
C GLN A 126 3.77 -8.70 16.08
N TRP A 127 2.72 -7.99 15.66
CA TRP A 127 2.05 -8.26 14.40
C TRP A 127 2.86 -7.70 13.22
N PRO A 128 2.94 -8.42 12.09
CA PRO A 128 3.61 -7.89 10.90
C PRO A 128 2.93 -6.64 10.35
N MET A 129 3.74 -5.76 9.78
CA MET A 129 3.30 -4.67 8.91
C MET A 129 4.27 -4.53 7.74
N VAL A 130 3.81 -3.99 6.62
CA VAL A 130 4.66 -3.69 5.46
C VAL A 130 4.86 -2.19 5.35
N ILE A 131 6.10 -1.76 5.11
CA ILE A 131 6.44 -0.37 4.80
C ILE A 131 6.96 -0.33 3.36
N LEU A 132 6.18 0.29 2.47
CA LEU A 132 6.52 0.48 1.07
C LEU A 132 7.04 1.91 0.86
N ARG A 133 8.31 2.05 0.50
CA ARG A 133 8.86 3.32 0.06
C ARG A 133 8.80 3.43 -1.45
N ALA A 134 8.04 4.40 -1.95
CA ALA A 134 7.93 4.69 -3.37
C ALA A 134 7.76 6.20 -3.60
N PRO A 135 8.21 6.75 -4.74
CA PRO A 135 8.02 8.17 -5.00
C PRO A 135 6.54 8.50 -5.17
N LYS A 136 6.13 9.67 -4.70
CA LYS A 136 4.78 10.17 -4.98
C LYS A 136 4.57 10.28 -6.49
N GLY A 137 3.45 9.73 -6.98
CA GLY A 137 3.18 9.67 -8.43
C GLY A 137 4.00 8.61 -9.16
N TRP A 138 4.51 7.60 -8.44
CA TRP A 138 5.24 6.48 -9.05
C TRP A 138 4.45 5.85 -10.19
N THR A 139 5.14 5.50 -11.27
CA THR A 139 4.61 5.05 -12.55
C THR A 139 3.88 6.11 -13.39
N GLY A 140 3.68 7.31 -12.86
CA GLY A 140 3.14 8.44 -13.59
C GLY A 140 4.19 9.19 -14.41
N PRO A 141 3.79 10.29 -15.06
CA PRO A 141 4.72 11.16 -15.77
C PRO A 141 5.77 11.74 -14.83
N LYS A 142 7.03 11.70 -15.26
CA LYS A 142 8.15 12.23 -14.46
C LYS A 142 8.18 13.75 -14.43
N LYS A 143 7.75 14.39 -15.54
CA LYS A 143 7.73 15.84 -15.72
C LYS A 143 6.49 16.26 -16.49
N ASP A 144 6.07 17.51 -16.30
CA ASP A 144 5.08 18.17 -17.14
C ASP A 144 5.72 18.64 -18.46
N LEU A 145 4.92 19.28 -19.33
CA LEU A 145 5.38 19.79 -20.62
C LEU A 145 6.36 20.97 -20.50
N ASP A 146 6.31 21.68 -19.38
CA ASP A 146 7.24 22.77 -19.06
C ASP A 146 8.56 22.26 -18.43
N GLY A 147 8.69 20.95 -18.22
CA GLY A 147 9.86 20.31 -17.64
C GLY A 147 9.89 20.32 -16.10
N ASN A 148 8.80 20.75 -15.43
CA ASN A 148 8.72 20.70 -13.97
C ASN A 148 8.54 19.25 -13.48
N PRO A 149 9.17 18.86 -12.37
CA PRO A 149 9.02 17.50 -11.83
C PRO A 149 7.58 17.27 -11.35
N ILE A 150 6.98 16.14 -11.77
CA ILE A 150 5.72 15.61 -11.25
C ILE A 150 6.02 14.48 -10.28
N GLU A 151 6.65 13.40 -10.76
CA GLU A 151 7.06 12.29 -9.90
C GLU A 151 7.98 12.78 -8.78
N ASN A 152 7.81 12.20 -7.59
CA ASN A 152 8.52 12.56 -6.37
C ASN A 152 8.37 14.04 -5.99
N SER A 153 7.22 14.61 -6.26
CA SER A 153 6.88 15.97 -5.88
C SER A 153 5.42 16.11 -5.45
N PHE A 154 5.09 17.23 -4.80
CA PHE A 154 3.71 17.54 -4.42
C PHE A 154 2.78 17.67 -5.64
N ARG A 155 3.32 17.95 -6.85
CA ARG A 155 2.53 18.07 -8.10
C ARG A 155 1.86 16.77 -8.51
N ALA A 156 2.36 15.62 -8.07
CA ALA A 156 1.71 14.33 -8.29
C ALA A 156 0.42 14.13 -7.48
N HIS A 157 0.04 15.09 -6.62
CA HIS A 157 -1.19 14.98 -5.83
C HIS A 157 -2.42 15.35 -6.67
N GLN A 158 -3.46 14.53 -6.62
CA GLN A 158 -4.77 14.68 -7.27
C GLN A 158 -4.75 14.71 -8.81
N ILE A 159 -4.25 15.80 -9.41
CA ILE A 159 -4.28 15.99 -10.87
C ILE A 159 -2.85 16.27 -11.35
N PRO A 160 -2.09 15.21 -11.66
CA PRO A 160 -0.70 15.36 -12.09
C PRO A 160 -0.55 16.03 -13.46
N ILE A 161 -1.57 15.90 -14.33
CA ILE A 161 -1.61 16.53 -15.66
C ILE A 161 -2.93 17.31 -15.76
N PRO A 162 -2.92 18.62 -15.52
CA PRO A 162 -4.11 19.45 -15.70
C PRO A 162 -4.40 19.59 -17.21
N VAL A 163 -5.61 19.19 -17.62
CA VAL A 163 -6.05 19.29 -19.03
C VAL A 163 -7.15 20.36 -19.11
N ALA A 164 -6.87 21.46 -19.77
CA ALA A 164 -7.88 22.44 -20.16
C ALA A 164 -8.67 21.97 -21.41
N GLN A 165 -9.84 22.58 -21.69
CA GLN A 165 -10.78 22.12 -22.70
C GLN A 165 -10.14 21.97 -24.10
N ASP A 166 -9.24 22.90 -24.48
CA ASP A 166 -8.61 22.95 -25.80
C ASP A 166 -7.11 22.58 -25.76
N ASP A 167 -6.64 21.98 -24.64
CA ASP A 167 -5.26 21.64 -24.46
C ASP A 167 -4.98 20.23 -24.97
N MET A 168 -4.65 20.14 -26.24
CA MET A 168 -4.40 18.85 -26.90
C MET A 168 -3.09 18.20 -26.46
N GLU A 169 -2.06 18.98 -26.14
CA GLU A 169 -0.73 18.45 -25.76
C GLU A 169 -0.80 17.75 -24.38
N HIS A 170 -1.39 18.39 -23.39
CA HIS A 170 -1.60 17.76 -22.08
C HIS A 170 -2.58 16.58 -22.16
N LYS A 171 -3.59 16.67 -23.02
CA LYS A 171 -4.50 15.56 -23.27
C LYS A 171 -3.78 14.34 -23.85
N ASP A 172 -2.93 14.54 -24.83
CA ASP A 172 -2.12 13.44 -25.42
C ASP A 172 -1.14 12.85 -24.41
N MET A 173 -0.51 13.67 -23.58
CA MET A 173 0.32 13.21 -22.48
C MET A 173 -0.46 12.33 -21.50
N LEU A 174 -1.67 12.76 -21.10
CA LEU A 174 -2.55 11.99 -20.23
C LEU A 174 -2.96 10.66 -20.86
N ILE A 175 -3.38 10.69 -22.13
CA ILE A 175 -3.77 9.48 -22.88
C ILE A 175 -2.61 8.49 -22.97
N ASN A 176 -1.40 8.97 -23.29
CA ASN A 176 -0.23 8.12 -23.41
C ASN A 176 0.16 7.50 -22.06
N TRP A 177 0.06 8.26 -20.96
CA TRP A 177 0.27 7.72 -19.63
C TRP A 177 -0.76 6.62 -19.30
N LEU A 178 -2.06 6.87 -19.48
CA LEU A 178 -3.10 5.87 -19.21
C LEU A 178 -2.94 4.62 -20.09
N LYS A 179 -2.56 4.77 -21.36
CA LYS A 179 -2.28 3.65 -22.26
C LYS A 179 -1.05 2.84 -21.85
N SER A 180 -0.10 3.43 -21.12
CA SER A 180 1.09 2.71 -20.64
C SER A 180 0.73 1.57 -19.66
N TYR A 181 -0.45 1.63 -19.02
CA TYR A 181 -0.97 0.57 -18.17
C TYR A 181 -1.68 -0.56 -18.94
N LYS A 182 -1.71 -0.49 -20.28
CA LYS A 182 -2.28 -1.52 -21.16
C LYS A 182 -3.70 -1.94 -20.76
N PRO A 183 -4.64 -1.01 -20.67
CA PRO A 183 -6.03 -1.33 -20.28
C PRO A 183 -6.67 -2.40 -21.16
N GLU A 184 -6.22 -2.55 -22.41
CA GLU A 184 -6.68 -3.58 -23.34
C GLU A 184 -6.35 -5.02 -22.90
N GLU A 185 -5.44 -5.22 -21.97
CA GLU A 185 -5.17 -6.53 -21.36
C GLU A 185 -6.16 -6.87 -20.24
N LEU A 186 -6.88 -5.87 -19.73
CA LEU A 186 -7.78 -5.97 -18.57
C LEU A 186 -9.26 -5.85 -18.95
N PHE A 187 -9.55 -5.18 -20.06
CA PHE A 187 -10.91 -4.90 -20.54
C PHE A 187 -11.07 -5.27 -22.01
N ASP A 188 -12.24 -5.75 -22.38
CA ASP A 188 -12.60 -6.03 -23.76
C ASP A 188 -13.01 -4.75 -24.53
N GLU A 189 -13.37 -4.91 -25.80
CA GLU A 189 -13.80 -3.81 -26.67
C GLU A 189 -15.07 -3.06 -26.21
N ASN A 190 -15.86 -3.68 -25.34
CA ASN A 190 -17.07 -3.10 -24.74
C ASN A 190 -16.78 -2.47 -23.36
N GLY A 191 -15.53 -2.50 -22.90
CA GLY A 191 -15.12 -2.02 -21.58
C GLY A 191 -15.48 -2.97 -20.43
N ALA A 192 -15.87 -4.22 -20.71
CA ALA A 192 -16.10 -5.21 -19.68
C ALA A 192 -14.78 -5.89 -19.25
N PRO A 193 -14.59 -6.19 -17.95
CA PRO A 193 -13.39 -6.89 -17.50
C PRO A 193 -13.27 -8.27 -18.15
N VAL A 194 -12.08 -8.60 -18.64
CA VAL A 194 -11.80 -9.93 -19.20
C VAL A 194 -11.85 -11.03 -18.14
N ALA A 195 -12.05 -12.28 -18.56
CA ALA A 195 -12.18 -13.41 -17.64
C ALA A 195 -11.03 -13.56 -16.64
N LYS A 196 -9.80 -13.22 -17.04
CA LYS A 196 -8.62 -13.24 -16.16
C LYS A 196 -8.79 -12.29 -14.96
N VAL A 197 -9.40 -11.12 -15.15
CA VAL A 197 -9.64 -10.14 -14.08
C VAL A 197 -10.77 -10.63 -13.16
N THR A 198 -11.84 -11.18 -13.75
CA THR A 198 -13.00 -11.64 -12.96
C THR A 198 -12.78 -12.98 -12.26
N ALA A 199 -11.79 -13.78 -12.68
CA ALA A 199 -11.52 -15.10 -12.10
C ALA A 199 -11.28 -15.10 -10.58
N ASN A 200 -10.73 -14.01 -10.05
CA ASN A 200 -10.47 -13.83 -8.63
C ASN A 200 -11.56 -13.02 -7.89
N THR A 201 -12.64 -12.66 -8.59
CA THR A 201 -13.73 -11.89 -7.98
C THR A 201 -14.53 -12.79 -7.03
N PRO A 202 -14.69 -12.41 -5.75
CA PRO A 202 -15.47 -13.21 -4.82
C PRO A 202 -16.93 -13.26 -5.23
N GLU A 203 -17.57 -14.40 -5.04
CA GLU A 203 -18.98 -14.63 -5.39
C GLU A 203 -19.86 -14.83 -4.13
N GLY A 204 -21.13 -14.51 -4.26
CA GLY A 204 -22.14 -14.71 -3.21
C GLY A 204 -21.70 -14.10 -1.87
N ASN A 205 -21.79 -14.87 -0.81
CA ASN A 205 -21.47 -14.45 0.57
C ASN A 205 -19.98 -14.14 0.80
N LYS A 206 -19.11 -14.42 -0.16
CA LYS A 206 -17.71 -14.00 -0.08
C LYS A 206 -17.52 -12.52 -0.43
N ARG A 207 -18.51 -11.88 -1.06
CA ARG A 207 -18.48 -10.43 -1.31
C ARG A 207 -18.72 -9.69 0.00
N MET A 208 -17.95 -8.65 0.27
CA MET A 208 -18.06 -7.88 1.50
C MET A 208 -19.50 -7.38 1.74
N ALA A 209 -20.15 -6.77 0.75
CA ALA A 209 -21.52 -6.27 0.84
C ALA A 209 -22.61 -7.35 0.92
N MET A 210 -22.28 -8.62 0.70
CA MET A 210 -23.20 -9.74 0.75
C MET A 210 -22.91 -10.68 1.93
N ASN A 211 -21.90 -10.36 2.73
CA ASN A 211 -21.55 -11.18 3.88
C ASN A 211 -22.49 -10.85 5.05
N PRO A 212 -23.22 -11.83 5.62
CA PRO A 212 -24.15 -11.59 6.75
C PRO A 212 -23.50 -11.01 8.01
N ILE A 213 -22.17 -11.15 8.14
CA ILE A 213 -21.42 -10.59 9.29
C ILE A 213 -21.18 -9.09 9.13
N THR A 214 -21.17 -8.59 7.90
CA THR A 214 -20.91 -7.18 7.59
C THR A 214 -22.17 -6.35 7.28
N ASN A 215 -23.34 -6.99 7.29
CA ASN A 215 -24.65 -6.37 7.08
C ASN A 215 -25.45 -6.32 8.38
#